data_f46e5438c49aa28a96a4cf8964318a11
#
_entry.id   f46e5438c49aa28a96a4cf8964318a11
#
_cell.length_a   1.000
_cell.length_b   1.000
_cell.length_c   1.000
_cell.angle_alpha   90.00
_cell.angle_beta   90.00
_cell.angle_gamma   90.00
#
_symmetry.space_group_name_H-M   'P 1'
#
loop_
_entity.id
_entity.type
_entity.pdbx_description
1 polymer ?
#
loop_
_entity_poly.entity_id
_entity_poly.type
_entity_poly.pdbx_seq_one_letter_code
_entity_poly.pdbx_strand_id
1 'polypeptide(L)'
;MIANPTIPAFRYDPYSKKLTRERYDHSEMRRIRDHAVQSARQSIASLDPPELDLTARPSAPAQQTQSWGVILGTLGRQGSLKQLQAIINQLSVSPVSIPYVPILLSEVSPAKLSLFNPHISTFVQTSCPRLSIDWGYAFTRPLLSPYEANVALGRMEGWMNEGTEGSERKKATYSMNFYEAGTPWAVSRLKGSF
;
A
#
# COMPACT_ATOMS: atom_id res chain seq x y z
N MET A 1 16.71 -11.57 -4.22
CA MET A 1 16.57 -10.60 -5.30
C MET A 1 15.97 -9.29 -4.78
N ILE A 2 14.72 -9.25 -4.35
CA ILE A 2 14.02 -7.98 -4.02
C ILE A 2 14.73 -7.24 -2.88
N ALA A 3 15.09 -7.91 -1.77
CA ALA A 3 15.77 -7.30 -0.63
C ALA A 3 17.26 -6.96 -0.88
N ASN A 4 17.90 -7.67 -1.79
CA ASN A 4 19.33 -7.54 -2.10
C ASN A 4 19.56 -7.43 -3.61
N PRO A 5 19.27 -6.26 -4.21
CA PRO A 5 19.29 -6.08 -5.67
C PRO A 5 20.69 -6.21 -6.29
N THR A 6 21.74 -6.03 -5.50
CA THR A 6 23.13 -6.10 -5.95
C THR A 6 23.70 -7.52 -6.01
N ILE A 7 23.02 -8.48 -5.35
CA ILE A 7 23.46 -9.87 -5.31
C ILE A 7 22.83 -10.66 -6.47
N PRO A 8 23.62 -11.29 -7.35
CA PRO A 8 23.07 -12.11 -8.42
C PRO A 8 22.35 -13.33 -7.85
N ALA A 9 21.13 -13.55 -8.32
CA ALA A 9 20.30 -14.69 -7.92
C ALA A 9 20.25 -15.73 -9.02
N PHE A 10 20.27 -17.01 -8.62
CA PHE A 10 20.18 -18.13 -9.52
C PHE A 10 19.10 -19.10 -9.03
N ARG A 11 18.37 -19.68 -9.95
CA ARG A 11 17.42 -20.76 -9.71
C ARG A 11 17.94 -22.05 -10.32
N TYR A 12 18.02 -23.09 -9.51
CA TYR A 12 18.32 -24.45 -9.96
C TYR A 12 17.02 -25.25 -10.11
N ASP A 13 16.80 -25.79 -11.29
CA ASP A 13 15.71 -26.74 -11.53
C ASP A 13 16.24 -28.18 -11.44
N PRO A 14 15.84 -28.95 -10.42
CA PRO A 14 16.35 -30.32 -10.21
C PRO A 14 15.89 -31.32 -11.27
N TYR A 15 14.77 -31.04 -11.95
CA TYR A 15 14.24 -31.93 -12.98
C TYR A 15 15.03 -31.81 -14.29
N SER A 16 15.21 -30.60 -14.76
CA SER A 16 15.98 -30.33 -15.98
C SER A 16 17.49 -30.21 -15.71
N LYS A 17 17.93 -30.20 -14.45
CA LYS A 17 19.31 -29.98 -13.99
C LYS A 17 19.93 -28.69 -14.55
N LYS A 18 19.11 -27.67 -14.75
CA LYS A 18 19.54 -26.37 -15.29
C LYS A 18 19.65 -25.32 -14.19
N LEU A 19 20.71 -24.52 -14.29
CA LEU A 19 20.90 -23.32 -13.48
C LEU A 19 20.59 -22.10 -14.34
N THR A 20 19.59 -21.31 -13.96
CA THR A 20 19.21 -20.09 -14.66
C THR A 20 19.43 -18.88 -13.78
N ARG A 21 19.95 -17.79 -14.36
CA ARG A 21 20.06 -16.51 -13.64
C ARG A 21 18.69 -15.84 -13.60
N GLU A 22 18.24 -15.56 -12.39
CA GLU A 22 16.99 -14.82 -12.17
C GLU A 22 17.26 -13.31 -12.15
N ARG A 23 16.32 -12.55 -12.70
CA ARG A 23 16.33 -11.09 -12.69
C ARG A 23 15.01 -10.59 -12.11
N TYR A 24 15.08 -9.47 -11.42
CA TYR A 24 13.91 -8.78 -10.90
C TYR A 24 14.03 -7.30 -11.27
N ASP A 25 13.02 -6.76 -11.91
CA ASP A 25 12.99 -5.35 -12.27
C ASP A 25 12.56 -4.50 -11.07
N HIS A 26 13.54 -4.02 -10.32
CA HIS A 26 13.32 -3.16 -9.16
C HIS A 26 12.76 -1.79 -9.54
N SER A 27 13.07 -1.30 -10.72
CA SER A 27 12.63 0.02 -11.18
C SER A 27 11.15 -0.04 -11.51
N GLU A 28 10.74 -1.05 -12.25
CA GLU A 28 9.35 -1.28 -12.58
C GLU A 28 8.51 -1.57 -11.33
N MET A 29 8.98 -2.39 -10.41
CA MET A 29 8.30 -2.64 -9.14
C MET A 29 8.06 -1.34 -8.38
N ARG A 30 9.10 -0.51 -8.22
CA ARG A 30 8.98 0.78 -7.51
C ARG A 30 7.99 1.70 -8.19
N ARG A 31 8.00 1.77 -9.52
CA ARG A 31 7.07 2.58 -10.31
C ARG A 31 5.63 2.14 -10.12
N ILE A 32 5.36 0.84 -10.19
CA ILE A 32 4.02 0.27 -9.97
C ILE A 32 3.53 0.56 -8.55
N ARG A 33 4.40 0.41 -7.55
CA ARG A 33 4.02 0.68 -6.15
C ARG A 33 3.80 2.17 -5.90
N ASP A 34 4.61 3.03 -6.50
CA ASP A 34 4.39 4.48 -6.42
C ASP A 34 3.05 4.87 -7.06
N HIS A 35 2.74 4.35 -8.24
CA HIS A 35 1.45 4.59 -8.89
C HIS A 35 0.27 4.19 -7.98
N ALA A 36 0.37 3.06 -7.28
CA ALA A 36 -0.65 2.64 -6.33
C ALA A 36 -0.79 3.64 -5.15
N VAL A 37 0.32 4.15 -4.63
CA VAL A 37 0.33 5.18 -3.58
C VAL A 37 -0.26 6.50 -4.08
N GLN A 38 0.11 6.95 -5.28
CA GLN A 38 -0.45 8.19 -5.86
C GLN A 38 -1.95 8.07 -6.12
N SER A 39 -2.41 6.92 -6.61
CA SER A 39 -3.85 6.66 -6.78
C SER A 39 -4.61 6.71 -5.44
N ALA A 40 -4.01 6.17 -4.37
CA ALA A 40 -4.57 6.29 -3.03
C ALA A 40 -4.62 7.74 -2.53
N ARG A 41 -3.57 8.54 -2.77
CA ARG A 41 -3.55 9.97 -2.44
C ARG A 41 -4.64 10.74 -3.19
N GLN A 42 -4.87 10.44 -4.45
CA GLN A 42 -5.95 11.03 -5.22
C GLN A 42 -7.33 10.72 -4.62
N SER A 43 -7.52 9.50 -4.11
CA SER A 43 -8.77 9.14 -3.42
C SER A 43 -8.97 9.92 -2.13
N ILE A 44 -7.89 10.28 -1.41
CA ILE A 44 -7.97 11.16 -0.22
C ILE A 44 -8.32 12.59 -0.63
N ALA A 45 -7.64 13.13 -1.64
CA ALA A 45 -7.90 14.48 -2.14
C ALA A 45 -9.35 14.67 -2.63
N SER A 46 -9.98 13.61 -3.13
CA SER A 46 -11.39 13.65 -3.53
C SER A 46 -12.38 13.62 -2.36
N LEU A 47 -11.92 13.39 -1.12
CA LEU A 47 -12.72 13.47 0.10
C LEU A 47 -12.75 14.89 0.68
N ASP A 48 -11.77 15.74 0.36
CA ASP A 48 -11.81 17.15 0.73
C ASP A 48 -13.01 17.81 0.04
N PRO A 49 -13.93 18.43 0.80
CA PRO A 49 -15.03 19.15 0.16
C PRO A 49 -14.40 20.25 -0.72
N PRO A 50 -14.84 20.40 -1.97
CA PRO A 50 -14.47 21.58 -2.75
C PRO A 50 -14.83 22.82 -1.93
N GLU A 51 -13.95 23.81 -1.87
CA GLU A 51 -14.24 25.10 -1.24
C GLU A 51 -15.66 25.51 -1.64
N LEU A 52 -16.51 25.70 -0.63
CA LEU A 52 -17.91 26.04 -0.83
C LEU A 52 -18.01 27.33 -1.66
N ASP A 53 -18.10 27.21 -2.94
CA ASP A 53 -18.63 28.29 -3.78
C ASP A 53 -20.13 28.40 -3.45
N LEU A 54 -20.44 29.32 -2.52
CA LEU A 54 -21.79 29.62 -2.06
C LEU A 54 -22.75 30.06 -3.19
N THR A 55 -22.27 30.16 -4.42
CA THR A 55 -23.05 30.59 -5.60
C THR A 55 -23.44 29.42 -6.51
N ALA A 56 -22.92 28.21 -6.32
CA ALA A 56 -23.21 27.05 -7.15
C ALA A 56 -24.51 26.37 -6.70
N ARG A 57 -25.47 26.25 -7.61
CA ARG A 57 -26.71 25.47 -7.43
C ARG A 57 -26.36 23.99 -7.22
N PRO A 58 -27.02 23.26 -6.30
CA PRO A 58 -26.83 21.85 -6.08
C PRO A 58 -27.42 21.04 -7.25
N SER A 59 -26.64 20.82 -8.29
CA SER A 59 -27.06 20.03 -9.45
C SER A 59 -26.17 18.86 -9.79
N ALA A 60 -25.25 18.45 -8.88
CA ALA A 60 -24.49 17.22 -9.03
C ALA A 60 -25.11 16.11 -8.17
N PRO A 61 -25.26 14.88 -8.72
CA PRO A 61 -25.61 13.72 -7.90
C PRO A 61 -24.57 13.59 -6.78
N ALA A 62 -25.02 13.40 -5.55
CA ALA A 62 -24.15 13.25 -4.38
C ALA A 62 -22.98 12.34 -4.72
N GLN A 63 -21.76 12.89 -4.71
CA GLN A 63 -20.54 12.11 -4.94
C GLN A 63 -20.52 11.01 -3.90
N GLN A 64 -20.60 9.76 -4.36
CA GLN A 64 -20.55 8.60 -3.46
C GLN A 64 -19.23 8.68 -2.71
N THR A 65 -19.31 8.90 -1.39
CA THR A 65 -18.14 8.96 -0.52
C THR A 65 -17.44 7.62 -0.59
N GLN A 66 -16.29 7.58 -1.23
CA GLN A 66 -15.53 6.36 -1.37
C GLN A 66 -14.77 6.09 -0.07
N SER A 67 -14.85 4.85 0.41
CA SER A 67 -14.18 4.41 1.63
C SER A 67 -12.89 3.65 1.31
N TRP A 68 -12.01 3.51 2.31
CA TRP A 68 -10.89 2.59 2.26
C TRP A 68 -11.25 1.25 2.89
N GLY A 69 -10.88 0.15 2.24
CA GLY A 69 -11.04 -1.20 2.79
C GLY A 69 -9.79 -1.61 3.56
N VAL A 70 -9.92 -1.93 4.85
CA VAL A 70 -8.80 -2.42 5.67
C VAL A 70 -8.95 -3.92 5.87
N ILE A 71 -8.07 -4.70 5.21
CA ILE A 71 -8.18 -6.15 5.13
C ILE A 71 -7.35 -6.82 6.21
N LEU A 72 -8.01 -7.63 7.03
CA LEU A 72 -7.38 -8.61 7.91
C LEU A 72 -7.37 -9.98 7.22
N GLY A 73 -6.17 -10.49 6.91
CA GLY A 73 -6.02 -11.86 6.43
C GLY A 73 -6.28 -12.86 7.54
N THR A 74 -7.21 -13.78 7.32
CA THR A 74 -7.60 -14.80 8.32
C THR A 74 -6.99 -16.17 8.05
N LEU A 75 -6.24 -16.33 6.96
CA LEU A 75 -5.55 -17.57 6.65
C LEU A 75 -4.29 -17.72 7.51
N GLY A 76 -4.28 -18.73 8.36
CA GLY A 76 -3.15 -19.01 9.26
C GLY A 76 -2.89 -17.88 10.26
N ARG A 77 -1.61 -17.52 10.45
CA ARG A 77 -1.15 -16.48 11.38
C ARG A 77 -0.72 -15.19 10.69
N GLN A 78 -1.13 -14.96 9.45
CA GLN A 78 -0.66 -13.83 8.66
C GLN A 78 -1.29 -12.49 9.06
N GLY A 79 -2.53 -12.52 9.55
CA GLY A 79 -3.23 -11.31 9.98
C GLY A 79 -2.97 -10.97 11.44
N SER A 80 -2.80 -9.69 11.73
CA SER A 80 -2.68 -9.18 13.10
C SER A 80 -3.75 -8.13 13.38
N LEU A 81 -4.56 -8.39 14.40
CA LEU A 81 -5.59 -7.44 14.83
C LEU A 81 -4.97 -6.11 15.29
N LYS A 82 -3.76 -6.14 15.88
CA LYS A 82 -3.02 -4.93 16.25
C LYS A 82 -2.67 -4.07 15.04
N GLN A 83 -2.26 -4.70 13.94
CA GLN A 83 -1.98 -3.97 12.68
C GLN A 83 -3.24 -3.39 12.08
N LEU A 84 -4.33 -4.16 12.05
CA LEU A 84 -5.63 -3.65 11.61
C LEU A 84 -6.03 -2.40 12.39
N GLN A 85 -5.98 -2.49 13.73
CA GLN A 85 -6.32 -1.37 14.62
C GLN A 85 -5.41 -0.16 14.41
N ALA A 86 -4.11 -0.40 14.22
CA ALA A 86 -3.15 0.66 13.94
C ALA A 86 -3.49 1.43 12.66
N ILE A 87 -3.83 0.73 11.59
CA ILE A 87 -4.25 1.37 10.33
C ILE A 87 -5.56 2.12 10.51
N ILE A 88 -6.55 1.54 11.16
CA ILE A 88 -7.84 2.19 11.45
C ILE A 88 -7.62 3.49 12.22
N ASN A 89 -6.82 3.46 13.28
CA ASN A 89 -6.49 4.66 14.04
C ASN A 89 -5.80 5.73 13.18
N GLN A 90 -4.91 5.32 12.28
CA GLN A 90 -4.22 6.24 11.37
C GLN A 90 -5.20 6.92 10.38
N LEU A 91 -6.17 6.18 9.86
CA LEU A 91 -7.20 6.72 8.96
C LEU A 91 -8.13 7.70 9.69
N SER A 92 -8.48 7.38 10.95
CA SER A 92 -9.35 8.24 11.78
C SER A 92 -8.70 9.54 12.22
N VAL A 93 -7.37 9.52 12.47
CA VAL A 93 -6.58 10.69 12.96
C VAL A 93 -5.96 11.47 11.78
N SER A 94 -6.23 11.09 10.55
CA SER A 94 -5.78 11.85 9.38
C SER A 94 -6.43 13.25 9.36
N PRO A 95 -5.75 14.29 8.85
CA PRO A 95 -6.33 15.64 8.71
C PRO A 95 -7.68 15.63 7.97
N VAL A 96 -7.81 14.77 6.99
CA VAL A 96 -9.10 14.41 6.38
C VAL A 96 -9.51 13.07 6.94
N SER A 97 -10.61 13.00 7.68
CA SER A 97 -11.13 11.73 8.19
C SER A 97 -11.50 10.83 7.02
N ILE A 98 -10.75 9.74 6.86
CA ILE A 98 -10.94 8.81 5.75
C ILE A 98 -11.94 7.73 6.19
N PRO A 99 -13.12 7.65 5.54
CA PRO A 99 -14.06 6.56 5.81
C PRO A 99 -13.42 5.21 5.52
N TYR A 100 -13.64 4.23 6.38
CA TYR A 100 -13.06 2.91 6.21
C TYR A 100 -14.04 1.78 6.53
N VAL A 101 -13.78 0.62 5.92
CA VAL A 101 -14.52 -0.61 6.17
C VAL A 101 -13.52 -1.72 6.53
N PRO A 102 -13.59 -2.29 7.74
CA PRO A 102 -12.79 -3.47 8.06
C PRO A 102 -13.33 -4.70 7.33
N ILE A 103 -12.44 -5.46 6.69
CA ILE A 103 -12.79 -6.61 5.85
C ILE A 103 -11.98 -7.82 6.32
N LEU A 104 -12.63 -8.92 6.61
CA LEU A 104 -11.98 -10.19 6.98
C LEU A 104 -12.01 -11.13 5.77
N LEU A 105 -10.84 -11.53 5.29
CA LEU A 105 -10.71 -12.44 4.16
C LEU A 105 -9.69 -13.53 4.45
N SER A 106 -10.05 -14.78 4.15
CA SER A 106 -9.08 -15.89 4.18
C SER A 106 -8.13 -15.85 2.99
N GLU A 107 -8.59 -15.30 1.87
CA GLU A 107 -7.83 -15.19 0.64
C GLU A 107 -8.13 -13.83 -0.02
N VAL A 108 -7.09 -13.09 -0.33
CA VAL A 108 -7.17 -11.82 -1.05
C VAL A 108 -6.93 -12.08 -2.52
N SER A 109 -7.98 -11.93 -3.34
CA SER A 109 -7.90 -12.10 -4.78
C SER A 109 -8.56 -10.94 -5.52
N PRO A 110 -8.17 -10.64 -6.79
CA PRO A 110 -8.78 -9.57 -7.56
C PRO A 110 -10.30 -9.72 -7.70
N ALA A 111 -10.78 -10.94 -7.94
CA ALA A 111 -12.20 -11.22 -8.07
C ALA A 111 -13.00 -10.89 -6.79
N LYS A 112 -12.45 -11.22 -5.61
CA LYS A 112 -13.10 -10.90 -4.33
C LYS A 112 -13.12 -9.41 -4.05
N LEU A 113 -12.00 -8.71 -4.31
CA LEU A 113 -11.94 -7.27 -4.06
C LEU A 113 -12.78 -6.45 -5.05
N SER A 114 -12.97 -6.92 -6.27
CA SER A 114 -13.84 -6.26 -7.24
C SER A 114 -15.30 -6.20 -6.82
N LEU A 115 -15.75 -7.09 -5.94
CA LEU A 115 -17.13 -7.08 -5.41
C LEU A 115 -17.45 -5.83 -4.56
N PHE A 116 -16.43 -5.14 -4.07
CA PHE A 116 -16.60 -3.92 -3.28
C PHE A 116 -16.67 -2.64 -4.15
N ASN A 117 -16.52 -2.76 -5.46
CA ASN A 117 -16.68 -1.62 -6.38
C ASN A 117 -18.16 -1.20 -6.44
N PRO A 118 -18.47 0.10 -6.57
CA PRO A 118 -17.57 1.26 -6.61
C PRO A 118 -17.23 1.87 -5.24
N HIS A 119 -17.67 1.26 -4.13
CA HIS A 119 -17.70 1.86 -2.79
C HIS A 119 -16.32 1.95 -2.12
N ILE A 120 -15.39 1.08 -2.51
CA ILE A 120 -14.02 1.08 -1.98
C ILE A 120 -13.07 1.60 -3.05
N SER A 121 -12.35 2.68 -2.73
CA SER A 121 -11.36 3.28 -3.62
C SER A 121 -9.95 2.70 -3.47
N THR A 122 -9.61 2.26 -2.26
CA THR A 122 -8.27 1.79 -1.91
C THR A 122 -8.36 0.69 -0.87
N PHE A 123 -7.54 -0.33 -1.00
CA PHE A 123 -7.43 -1.39 -0.02
C PHE A 123 -6.09 -1.33 0.70
N VAL A 124 -6.09 -1.58 2.01
CA VAL A 124 -4.88 -1.79 2.82
C VAL A 124 -4.93 -3.20 3.39
N GLN A 125 -3.96 -4.03 3.05
CA GLN A 125 -3.91 -5.42 3.54
C GLN A 125 -2.85 -5.59 4.63
N THR A 126 -3.18 -6.32 5.69
CA THR A 126 -2.28 -6.58 6.83
C THR A 126 -1.64 -7.97 6.80
N SER A 127 -1.77 -8.68 5.69
CA SER A 127 -1.20 -10.00 5.47
C SER A 127 0.28 -9.94 5.01
N CYS A 128 0.66 -10.75 4.05
CA CYS A 128 2.02 -10.76 3.52
C CYS A 128 2.31 -9.54 2.63
N PRO A 129 3.37 -8.75 2.89
CA PRO A 129 3.76 -7.60 2.05
C PRO A 129 3.95 -7.94 0.58
N ARG A 130 4.40 -9.17 0.28
CA ARG A 130 4.61 -9.66 -1.08
C ARG A 130 3.33 -9.67 -1.92
N LEU A 131 2.17 -9.78 -1.27
CA LEU A 131 0.89 -9.72 -1.96
C LEU A 131 0.70 -8.39 -2.70
N SER A 132 1.01 -7.27 -2.07
CA SER A 132 0.95 -5.95 -2.70
C SER A 132 2.09 -5.76 -3.72
N ILE A 133 3.30 -6.23 -3.41
CA ILE A 133 4.49 -6.01 -4.23
C ILE A 133 4.43 -6.83 -5.52
N ASP A 134 4.13 -8.12 -5.42
CA ASP A 134 4.23 -9.04 -6.56
C ASP A 134 2.92 -9.12 -7.37
N TRP A 135 1.78 -8.90 -6.73
CA TRP A 135 0.46 -9.07 -7.32
C TRP A 135 -0.37 -7.80 -7.36
N GLY A 136 0.13 -6.70 -6.81
CA GLY A 136 -0.60 -5.42 -6.72
C GLY A 136 -1.11 -4.89 -8.07
N TYR A 137 -0.42 -5.19 -9.16
CA TYR A 137 -0.80 -4.81 -10.52
C TYR A 137 -2.08 -5.52 -11.02
N ALA A 138 -2.44 -6.66 -10.45
CA ALA A 138 -3.60 -7.43 -10.86
C ALA A 138 -4.93 -6.89 -10.30
N PHE A 139 -4.87 -5.98 -9.34
CA PHE A 139 -6.05 -5.40 -8.69
C PHE A 139 -6.49 -4.13 -9.39
N THR A 140 -7.79 -3.98 -9.60
CA THR A 140 -8.41 -2.80 -10.23
C THR A 140 -8.33 -1.54 -9.35
N ARG A 141 -8.25 -1.72 -8.05
CA ARG A 141 -8.04 -0.65 -7.06
C ARG A 141 -6.70 -0.87 -6.36
N PRO A 142 -6.03 0.19 -5.88
CA PRO A 142 -4.77 0.06 -5.16
C PRO A 142 -4.89 -0.91 -3.99
N LEU A 143 -3.99 -1.89 -3.92
CA LEU A 143 -3.81 -2.78 -2.78
C LEU A 143 -2.51 -2.42 -2.09
N LEU A 144 -2.59 -1.70 -0.99
CA LEU A 144 -1.45 -1.18 -0.25
C LEU A 144 -1.06 -2.11 0.89
N SER A 145 0.21 -2.14 1.22
CA SER A 145 0.74 -2.61 2.50
C SER A 145 0.60 -1.53 3.57
N PRO A 146 0.75 -1.84 4.88
CA PRO A 146 0.75 -0.83 5.93
C PRO A 146 1.80 0.26 5.76
N TYR A 147 2.98 -0.08 5.25
CA TYR A 147 4.04 0.89 4.92
C TYR A 147 3.58 1.86 3.83
N GLU A 148 3.09 1.34 2.72
CA GLU A 148 2.60 2.15 1.59
C GLU A 148 1.40 3.02 1.98
N ALA A 149 0.52 2.52 2.84
CA ALA A 149 -0.58 3.33 3.39
C ALA A 149 -0.05 4.53 4.19
N ASN A 150 0.99 4.33 5.04
CA ASN A 150 1.63 5.44 5.75
C ASN A 150 2.30 6.45 4.80
N VAL A 151 2.88 5.98 3.69
CA VAL A 151 3.43 6.86 2.65
C VAL A 151 2.29 7.65 1.96
N ALA A 152 1.17 7.00 1.66
CA ALA A 152 0.00 7.67 1.08
C ALA A 152 -0.57 8.75 2.00
N LEU A 153 -0.61 8.48 3.30
CA LEU A 153 -1.06 9.42 4.35
C LEU A 153 -0.04 10.52 4.68
N GLY A 154 1.13 10.56 4.02
CA GLY A 154 2.18 11.54 4.30
C GLY A 154 2.89 11.35 5.64
N ARG A 155 2.74 10.20 6.30
CA ARG A 155 3.32 9.91 7.63
C ARG A 155 4.71 9.29 7.56
N MET A 156 5.11 8.82 6.39
CA MET A 156 6.41 8.23 6.10
C MET A 156 6.91 8.68 4.74
N GLU A 157 8.23 8.76 4.60
CA GLU A 157 8.86 9.06 3.31
C GLU A 157 8.66 7.91 2.34
N GLY A 158 8.39 8.26 1.08
CA GLY A 158 8.33 7.33 -0.03
C GLY A 158 9.72 7.02 -0.59
N TRP A 159 9.76 6.08 -1.52
CA TRP A 159 10.99 5.59 -2.18
C TRP A 159 11.29 6.29 -3.52
N MET A 160 10.46 7.23 -3.93
CA MET A 160 10.64 7.98 -5.18
C MET A 160 11.19 9.40 -4.96
N ASN A 161 11.44 9.81 -3.70
CA ASN A 161 12.00 11.13 -3.43
C ASN A 161 13.41 11.22 -4.00
N GLU A 162 13.55 11.89 -5.12
CA GLU A 162 14.83 12.42 -5.60
C GLU A 162 15.21 13.53 -4.63
N GLY A 163 16.25 13.26 -3.83
CA GLY A 163 16.75 14.25 -2.87
C GLY A 163 17.06 15.57 -3.56
N THR A 164 16.63 16.66 -2.98
CA THR A 164 16.98 18.04 -3.33
C THR A 164 18.50 18.12 -3.50
N GLU A 165 18.96 18.76 -4.57
CA GLU A 165 20.39 18.96 -4.88
C GLU A 165 21.16 19.47 -3.65
N GLY A 166 22.13 18.68 -3.17
CA GLY A 166 23.03 19.09 -2.08
C GLY A 166 23.23 18.09 -0.94
N SER A 167 22.42 17.07 -0.80
CA SER A 167 22.62 15.97 0.16
C SER A 167 23.07 14.72 -0.59
N GLU A 168 24.05 13.98 -0.02
CA GLU A 168 24.49 12.70 -0.59
C GLU A 168 23.26 11.91 -1.04
N ARG A 169 23.15 11.61 -2.33
CA ARG A 169 22.05 10.88 -2.94
C ARG A 169 21.87 9.54 -2.23
N LYS A 170 21.13 9.52 -1.14
CA LYS A 170 20.57 8.27 -0.63
C LYS A 170 19.65 7.76 -1.73
N LYS A 171 20.18 6.80 -2.50
CA LYS A 171 19.47 6.12 -3.57
C LYS A 171 18.12 5.69 -3.00
N ALA A 172 17.05 6.32 -3.47
CA ALA A 172 15.68 6.03 -2.98
C ALA A 172 15.43 4.53 -3.13
N THR A 173 15.38 3.83 -2.01
CA THR A 173 15.27 2.36 -1.99
C THR A 173 13.94 2.00 -1.35
N TYR A 174 13.14 1.22 -2.05
CA TYR A 174 11.94 0.63 -1.45
C TYR A 174 12.39 -0.28 -0.30
N SER A 175 11.93 0.03 0.90
CA SER A 175 12.32 -0.72 2.10
C SER A 175 11.79 -2.15 2.03
N MET A 176 12.67 -3.14 2.07
CA MET A 176 12.33 -4.57 1.97
C MET A 176 12.58 -5.33 3.26
N ASN A 177 13.07 -4.66 4.30
CA ASN A 177 13.31 -5.29 5.59
C ASN A 177 12.04 -5.29 6.43
N PHE A 178 11.21 -6.32 6.25
CA PHE A 178 9.86 -6.40 6.82
C PHE A 178 9.82 -6.67 8.33
N TYR A 179 10.90 -7.20 8.91
CA TYR A 179 10.89 -7.78 10.26
C TYR A 179 11.87 -7.13 11.23
N GLU A 180 12.87 -6.42 10.75
CA GLU A 180 13.87 -5.78 11.60
C GLU A 180 13.28 -4.57 12.33
N ALA A 181 13.54 -4.48 13.62
CA ALA A 181 13.07 -3.37 14.45
C ALA A 181 13.65 -2.02 13.98
N GLY A 182 12.82 -0.99 13.97
CA GLY A 182 13.21 0.35 13.51
C GLY A 182 13.10 0.58 12.00
N THR A 183 12.84 -0.46 11.21
CA THR A 183 12.60 -0.28 9.77
C THR A 183 11.24 0.38 9.51
N PRO A 184 11.04 1.05 8.35
CA PRO A 184 9.76 1.65 7.98
C PRO A 184 8.59 0.65 8.08
N TRP A 185 8.82 -0.62 7.76
CA TRP A 185 7.81 -1.67 7.87
C TRP A 185 7.43 -1.97 9.31
N ALA A 186 8.43 -2.14 10.20
CA ALA A 186 8.17 -2.41 11.60
C ALA A 186 7.47 -1.21 12.27
N VAL A 187 7.93 0.01 11.97
CA VAL A 187 7.32 1.24 12.48
C VAL A 187 5.88 1.41 11.99
N SER A 188 5.59 1.13 10.72
CA SER A 188 4.23 1.23 10.17
C SER A 188 3.24 0.23 10.79
N ARG A 189 3.75 -0.90 11.31
CA ARG A 189 2.94 -1.89 12.00
C ARG A 189 2.63 -1.51 13.45
N LEU A 190 3.48 -0.70 14.07
CA LEU A 190 3.41 -0.40 15.51
C LEU A 190 2.89 1.02 15.78
N LYS A 191 3.09 1.97 14.86
CA LYS A 191 2.57 3.34 14.98
C LYS A 191 1.03 3.34 14.87
N GLY A 192 0.38 3.38 15.98
CA GLY A 192 -1.08 3.36 16.13
C GLY A 192 -1.51 2.59 17.38
N SER A 193 -0.54 2.08 18.13
CA SER A 193 -0.79 1.38 19.40
C SER A 193 -0.60 2.27 20.64
N PHE A 194 -0.64 3.61 20.46
CA PHE A 194 -0.56 4.58 21.56
C PHE A 194 -1.76 5.53 21.51
#